data_f7c4707736769c11110a8ce872ad655e
#
_entry.id   f7c4707736769c11110a8ce872ad655e
#
_cell.length_a   1.000
_cell.length_b   1.000
_cell.length_c   1.000
_cell.angle_alpha   90.00
_cell.angle_beta   90.00
_cell.angle_gamma   90.00
#
_symmetry.space_group_name_H-M   'P 1'
#
loop_
_entity.id
_entity.type
_entity.pdbx_description
1 polymer ?
#
loop_
_entity_poly.entity_id
_entity_poly.type
_entity_poly.pdbx_seq_one_letter_code
_entity_poly.pdbx_strand_id
1 'polypeptide(L)'
;MPLTFFVCLATWAGYRYFVEDCQKKGWLYLLYVSSALAFLTKGLIGVVFPFGIMILWLSLSKRWGDILRLLSPVGLIFFLLISCPWIILVQKANRDFLWFFFIREHFLRYATTLHARDHTVLFYIPIVLLGTLPWSAFLLKALKEGVGKRMPFFKGAERKFLLIWTLFILIFFSVSSSKLIPYIAPVFLPIAIFMGHLFRLYEDRTINFEKGKGRRFLYDLPVISQSFMFIAFMSLPLFIKAGKLGKYVENSHIEKWWGLLILPTVIQIMMVFLPALIKKRWGRGWFLTIVILFTLFLLSIHFPLTYLLTPYRSAYPVSKAIHALLPPNQELYQFGTSLYGIDFYNKIRTPIVDRYGELKFGMNQLPADERSYYFLSQEEFIKRCKEKGGLYCVTRGKEDVEELKKKISVLEVLWDNGMFYLLRLKC
;
A
#
# COMPACT_ATOMS: atom_id res chain seq x y z
N MET A 1 0.09 6.27 2.27
CA MET A 1 1.33 7.04 2.53
C MET A 1 1.26 7.95 3.77
N PRO A 2 0.17 8.70 4.10
CA PRO A 2 0.15 9.56 5.28
C PRO A 2 0.46 8.83 6.60
N LEU A 3 -0.14 7.65 6.83
CA LEU A 3 0.16 6.84 8.01
C LEU A 3 1.65 6.56 8.19
N THR A 4 2.31 6.08 7.12
CA THR A 4 3.75 5.76 7.15
C THR A 4 4.58 6.98 7.54
N PHE A 5 4.28 8.13 6.94
CA PHE A 5 4.95 9.38 7.27
C PHE A 5 4.80 9.75 8.75
N PHE A 6 3.56 9.78 9.26
CA PHE A 6 3.33 10.20 10.65
C PHE A 6 3.84 9.19 11.67
N VAL A 7 3.75 7.88 11.41
CA VAL A 7 4.34 6.85 12.27
C VAL A 7 5.87 6.98 12.32
N CYS A 8 6.51 7.19 11.17
CA CYS A 8 7.96 7.37 11.10
C CYS A 8 8.40 8.65 11.79
N LEU A 9 7.67 9.76 11.58
CA LEU A 9 7.95 11.04 12.22
C LEU A 9 7.79 10.96 13.74
N ALA A 10 6.71 10.33 14.22
CA ALA A 10 6.47 10.13 15.65
C ALA A 10 7.59 9.28 16.29
N THR A 11 7.94 8.15 15.66
CA THR A 11 8.97 7.24 16.16
C THR A 11 10.34 7.93 16.20
N TRP A 12 10.68 8.68 15.15
CA TRP A 12 11.92 9.47 15.10
C TRP A 12 11.94 10.60 16.15
N ALA A 13 10.84 11.31 16.32
CA ALA A 13 10.73 12.38 17.33
C ALA A 13 10.92 11.81 18.75
N GLY A 14 10.29 10.66 19.05
CA GLY A 14 10.51 9.95 20.31
C GLY A 14 11.98 9.59 20.54
N TYR A 15 12.64 9.06 19.53
CA TYR A 15 14.06 8.74 19.59
C TYR A 15 14.92 10.00 19.87
N ARG A 16 14.68 11.10 19.14
CA ARG A 16 15.38 12.38 19.34
C ARG A 16 15.22 12.92 20.75
N TYR A 17 14.03 12.82 21.32
CA TYR A 17 13.78 13.24 22.70
C TYR A 17 14.70 12.56 23.71
N PHE A 18 14.89 11.24 23.60
CA PHE A 18 15.74 10.49 24.52
C PHE A 18 17.23 10.56 24.21
N VAL A 19 17.63 10.82 22.99
CA VAL A 19 19.04 11.04 22.62
C VAL A 19 19.52 12.42 23.10
N GLU A 20 18.64 13.40 23.16
CA GLU A 20 18.94 14.73 23.72
C GLU A 20 18.63 14.80 25.23
N ASP A 21 18.71 13.68 25.94
CA ASP A 21 18.53 13.52 27.39
C ASP A 21 17.25 14.20 27.94
N CYS A 22 16.20 14.13 27.17
CA CYS A 22 14.88 14.70 27.51
C CYS A 22 14.84 16.23 27.68
N GLN A 23 15.86 16.95 27.25
CA GLN A 23 15.94 18.40 27.43
C GLN A 23 14.96 19.16 26.55
N LYS A 24 14.80 18.73 25.29
CA LYS A 24 13.94 19.39 24.30
C LYS A 24 12.55 18.77 24.26
N LYS A 25 11.63 19.24 25.11
CA LYS A 25 10.23 18.77 25.16
C LYS A 25 9.48 18.90 23.83
N GLY A 26 9.93 19.76 22.91
CA GLY A 26 9.35 19.88 21.56
C GLY A 26 9.35 18.57 20.79
N TRP A 27 10.38 17.71 20.95
CA TRP A 27 10.40 16.37 20.35
C TRP A 27 9.33 15.45 20.94
N LEU A 28 9.08 15.53 22.24
CA LEU A 28 8.01 14.78 22.88
C LEU A 28 6.64 15.23 22.39
N TYR A 29 6.41 16.55 22.27
CA TYR A 29 5.16 17.07 21.73
C TYR A 29 4.97 16.69 20.25
N LEU A 30 6.03 16.69 19.45
CA LEU A 30 5.99 16.24 18.06
C LEU A 30 5.64 14.73 17.97
N LEU A 31 6.12 13.89 18.89
CA LEU A 31 5.70 12.49 19.00
C LEU A 31 4.18 12.37 19.16
N TYR A 32 3.58 13.14 20.08
CA TYR A 32 2.14 13.10 20.35
C TYR A 32 1.30 13.64 19.18
N VAL A 33 1.69 14.79 18.62
CA VAL A 33 1.01 15.39 17.45
C VAL A 33 1.05 14.46 16.25
N SER A 34 2.22 13.90 15.94
CA SER A 34 2.36 12.97 14.83
C SER A 34 1.60 11.67 15.06
N SER A 35 1.56 11.18 16.31
CA SER A 35 0.76 10.01 16.68
C SER A 35 -0.74 10.28 16.56
N ALA A 36 -1.22 11.48 16.89
CA ALA A 36 -2.61 11.87 16.71
C ALA A 36 -2.99 11.92 15.23
N LEU A 37 -2.13 12.50 14.39
CA LEU A 37 -2.33 12.51 12.92
C LEU A 37 -2.28 11.10 12.33
N ALA A 38 -1.37 10.24 12.79
CA ALA A 38 -1.33 8.82 12.41
C ALA A 38 -2.61 8.10 12.84
N PHE A 39 -3.11 8.37 14.05
CA PHE A 39 -4.35 7.83 14.57
C PHE A 39 -5.56 8.22 13.71
N LEU A 40 -5.66 9.49 13.30
CA LEU A 40 -6.72 9.93 12.38
C LEU A 40 -6.65 9.26 11.00
N THR A 41 -5.47 8.79 10.57
CA THR A 41 -5.33 8.10 9.28
C THR A 41 -5.73 6.62 9.33
N LYS A 42 -5.48 5.91 10.43
CA LYS A 42 -5.71 4.46 10.51
C LYS A 42 -5.96 3.92 11.94
N GLY A 43 -6.25 4.76 12.89
CA GLY A 43 -6.59 4.36 14.25
C GLY A 43 -5.41 3.93 15.11
N LEU A 44 -5.63 2.94 15.98
CA LEU A 44 -4.72 2.56 17.08
C LEU A 44 -3.27 2.30 16.68
N ILE A 45 -3.01 1.83 15.47
CA ILE A 45 -1.65 1.59 14.95
C ILE A 45 -0.80 2.87 15.00
N GLY A 46 -1.43 4.05 14.81
CA GLY A 46 -0.77 5.34 14.90
C GLY A 46 -0.19 5.66 16.29
N VAL A 47 -0.69 5.01 17.33
CA VAL A 47 -0.21 5.15 18.71
C VAL A 47 0.64 3.96 19.12
N VAL A 48 0.16 2.74 18.84
CA VAL A 48 0.82 1.49 19.26
C VAL A 48 2.24 1.38 18.72
N PHE A 49 2.48 1.79 17.47
CA PHE A 49 3.81 1.66 16.89
C PHE A 49 4.80 2.64 17.50
N PRO A 50 4.62 3.96 17.50
CA PRO A 50 5.61 4.86 18.06
C PRO A 50 5.88 4.59 19.53
N PHE A 51 4.84 4.46 20.35
CA PHE A 51 5.00 4.24 21.79
C PHE A 51 5.52 2.83 22.09
N GLY A 52 5.02 1.78 21.43
CA GLY A 52 5.48 0.41 21.62
C GLY A 52 6.96 0.22 21.26
N ILE A 53 7.42 0.81 20.17
CA ILE A 53 8.83 0.81 19.76
C ILE A 53 9.69 1.52 20.81
N MET A 54 9.25 2.69 21.29
CA MET A 54 9.98 3.45 22.30
C MET A 54 10.07 2.70 23.63
N ILE A 55 8.95 2.15 24.11
CA ILE A 55 8.91 1.37 25.35
C ILE A 55 9.82 0.16 25.25
N LEU A 56 9.76 -0.59 24.15
CA LEU A 56 10.59 -1.77 23.94
C LEU A 56 12.07 -1.40 23.86
N TRP A 57 12.41 -0.33 23.15
CA TRP A 57 13.79 0.15 23.04
C TRP A 57 14.37 0.60 24.39
N LEU A 58 13.62 1.38 25.16
CA LEU A 58 14.04 1.82 26.51
C LEU A 58 14.20 0.63 27.46
N SER A 59 13.25 -0.32 27.46
CA SER A 59 13.29 -1.53 28.27
C SER A 59 14.53 -2.37 27.96
N LEU A 60 14.76 -2.69 26.69
CA LEU A 60 15.92 -3.47 26.26
C LEU A 60 17.25 -2.71 26.42
N SER A 61 17.21 -1.39 26.55
CA SER A 61 18.36 -0.55 26.85
C SER A 61 18.60 -0.34 28.36
N LYS A 62 17.80 -1.02 29.20
CA LYS A 62 17.83 -0.91 30.68
C LYS A 62 17.55 0.51 31.21
N ARG A 63 16.80 1.31 30.43
CA ARG A 63 16.41 2.70 30.76
C ARG A 63 14.96 2.74 31.27
N TRP A 64 14.61 1.89 32.21
CA TRP A 64 13.24 1.73 32.71
C TRP A 64 12.65 3.01 33.30
N GLY A 65 13.47 3.81 34.02
CA GLY A 65 13.05 5.10 34.57
C GLY A 65 12.61 6.12 33.51
N ASP A 66 13.13 6.00 32.30
CA ASP A 66 12.80 6.91 31.20
C ASP A 66 11.44 6.60 30.55
N ILE A 67 10.88 5.41 30.78
CA ILE A 67 9.55 5.05 30.24
C ILE A 67 8.48 6.01 30.77
N LEU A 68 8.55 6.38 32.05
CA LEU A 68 7.61 7.35 32.63
C LEU A 68 7.72 8.75 32.01
N ARG A 69 8.88 9.10 31.47
CA ARG A 69 9.10 10.38 30.76
C ARG A 69 8.38 10.45 29.40
N LEU A 70 7.92 9.31 28.86
CA LEU A 70 7.02 9.30 27.71
C LEU A 70 5.64 9.85 28.07
N LEU A 71 5.22 9.77 29.35
CA LEU A 71 3.94 10.27 29.80
C LEU A 71 4.01 11.79 29.95
N SER A 72 3.32 12.51 29.09
CA SER A 72 3.26 13.96 29.11
C SER A 72 1.80 14.43 29.10
N PRO A 73 1.31 15.04 30.19
CA PRO A 73 -0.05 15.61 30.20
C PRO A 73 -0.26 16.61 29.05
N VAL A 74 0.71 17.48 28.78
CA VAL A 74 0.66 18.45 27.67
C VAL A 74 0.62 17.73 26.33
N GLY A 75 1.45 16.69 26.15
CA GLY A 75 1.42 15.86 24.93
C GLY A 75 0.06 15.20 24.75
N LEU A 76 -0.51 14.64 25.81
CA LEU A 76 -1.85 14.04 25.79
C LEU A 76 -2.93 15.07 25.39
N ILE A 77 -2.85 16.29 25.90
CA ILE A 77 -3.77 17.38 25.51
C ILE A 77 -3.66 17.63 24.00
N PHE A 78 -2.46 17.74 23.43
CA PHE A 78 -2.30 17.88 21.97
C PHE A 78 -2.89 16.71 21.20
N PHE A 79 -2.64 15.49 21.66
CA PHE A 79 -3.23 14.29 21.03
C PHE A 79 -4.76 14.35 21.03
N LEU A 80 -5.37 14.67 22.17
CA LEU A 80 -6.83 14.73 22.31
C LEU A 80 -7.43 15.89 21.51
N LEU A 81 -6.82 17.08 21.52
CA LEU A 81 -7.28 18.22 20.73
C LEU A 81 -7.31 17.94 19.23
N ILE A 82 -6.37 17.11 18.72
CA ILE A 82 -6.32 16.76 17.31
C ILE A 82 -7.29 15.61 16.98
N SER A 83 -7.37 14.58 17.82
CA SER A 83 -8.09 13.34 17.50
C SER A 83 -9.57 13.37 17.92
N CYS A 84 -9.91 13.93 19.08
CA CYS A 84 -11.26 13.87 19.64
C CYS A 84 -12.34 14.61 18.82
N PRO A 85 -12.09 15.82 18.23
CA PRO A 85 -13.13 16.51 17.50
C PRO A 85 -13.75 15.65 16.39
N TRP A 86 -12.91 14.98 15.59
CA TRP A 86 -13.37 14.11 14.53
C TRP A 86 -14.13 12.90 15.08
N ILE A 87 -13.60 12.23 16.12
CA ILE A 87 -14.24 11.06 16.73
C ILE A 87 -15.62 11.40 17.28
N ILE A 88 -15.73 12.54 17.98
CA ILE A 88 -16.99 12.99 18.57
C ILE A 88 -18.03 13.29 17.48
N LEU A 89 -17.64 13.98 16.42
CA LEU A 89 -18.53 14.31 15.31
C LEU A 89 -19.03 13.06 14.60
N VAL A 90 -18.14 12.10 14.31
CA VAL A 90 -18.52 10.86 13.65
C VAL A 90 -19.39 9.98 14.55
N GLN A 91 -19.09 9.91 15.86
CA GLN A 91 -19.91 9.16 16.81
C GLN A 91 -21.31 9.76 16.96
N LYS A 92 -21.45 11.10 16.93
CA LYS A 92 -22.75 11.75 16.92
C LYS A 92 -23.56 11.42 15.65
N ALA A 93 -22.88 11.36 14.51
CA ALA A 93 -23.52 11.03 13.24
C ALA A 93 -23.85 9.52 13.09
N ASN A 94 -23.06 8.65 13.75
CA ASN A 94 -23.17 7.19 13.62
C ASN A 94 -23.02 6.54 15.00
N ARG A 95 -24.14 6.10 15.59
CA ARG A 95 -24.19 5.59 16.99
C ARG A 95 -23.21 4.45 17.28
N ASP A 96 -22.98 3.55 16.33
CA ASP A 96 -22.13 2.37 16.53
C ASP A 96 -20.68 2.57 16.07
N PHE A 97 -20.29 3.83 15.73
CA PHE A 97 -18.97 4.12 15.19
C PHE A 97 -17.84 3.67 16.09
N LEU A 98 -17.87 3.95 17.40
CA LEU A 98 -16.80 3.57 18.33
C LEU A 98 -16.65 2.04 18.43
N TRP A 99 -17.77 1.30 18.52
CA TRP A 99 -17.72 -0.15 18.52
C TRP A 99 -17.15 -0.69 17.21
N PHE A 100 -17.67 -0.19 16.07
CA PHE A 100 -17.19 -0.59 14.75
C PHE A 100 -15.69 -0.30 14.59
N PHE A 101 -15.27 0.93 14.92
CA PHE A 101 -13.90 1.37 14.73
C PHE A 101 -12.91 0.66 15.65
N PHE A 102 -13.16 0.63 16.97
CA PHE A 102 -12.23 0.05 17.92
C PHE A 102 -12.32 -1.47 18.00
N ILE A 103 -13.52 -2.02 18.07
CA ILE A 103 -13.66 -3.48 18.28
C ILE A 103 -13.56 -4.22 16.95
N ARG A 104 -14.40 -3.89 15.97
CA ARG A 104 -14.45 -4.66 14.72
C ARG A 104 -13.23 -4.45 13.85
N GLU A 105 -12.87 -3.21 13.54
CA GLU A 105 -11.81 -2.88 12.58
C GLU A 105 -10.39 -2.95 13.17
N HIS A 106 -10.23 -2.98 14.49
CA HIS A 106 -8.92 -3.14 15.12
C HIS A 106 -8.77 -4.51 15.78
N PHE A 107 -9.56 -4.84 16.81
CA PHE A 107 -9.37 -6.09 17.55
C PHE A 107 -9.82 -7.31 16.75
N LEU A 108 -11.07 -7.36 16.27
CA LEU A 108 -11.57 -8.52 15.54
C LEU A 108 -10.85 -8.74 14.22
N ARG A 109 -10.54 -7.66 13.50
CA ARG A 109 -9.77 -7.76 12.25
C ARG A 109 -8.34 -8.25 12.47
N TYR A 110 -7.70 -7.90 13.59
CA TYR A 110 -6.37 -8.39 13.95
C TYR A 110 -6.38 -9.86 14.33
N ALA A 111 -7.38 -10.29 15.13
CA ALA A 111 -7.46 -11.60 15.73
C ALA A 111 -8.17 -12.65 14.88
N THR A 112 -8.99 -12.25 13.89
CA THR A 112 -9.84 -13.16 13.12
C THR A 112 -9.66 -13.00 11.61
N THR A 113 -10.12 -14.00 10.85
CA THR A 113 -10.08 -14.07 9.38
C THR A 113 -11.25 -13.34 8.70
N LEU A 114 -11.82 -12.31 9.33
CA LEU A 114 -13.02 -11.56 8.86
C LEU A 114 -12.98 -11.13 7.38
N HIS A 115 -11.79 -10.98 6.80
CA HIS A 115 -11.62 -10.49 5.43
C HIS A 115 -10.97 -11.51 4.48
N ALA A 116 -10.86 -12.80 4.87
CA ALA A 116 -10.22 -13.87 4.07
C ALA A 116 -8.82 -13.45 3.51
N ARG A 117 -7.98 -12.82 4.38
CA ARG A 117 -6.62 -12.32 4.05
C ARG A 117 -5.57 -13.00 4.91
N ASP A 118 -5.81 -14.27 5.23
CA ASP A 118 -4.90 -15.10 6.00
C ASP A 118 -3.75 -15.57 5.12
N HIS A 119 -2.56 -15.22 5.53
CA HIS A 119 -1.32 -15.63 4.92
C HIS A 119 -0.40 -16.21 6.01
N THR A 120 0.58 -17.00 5.59
CA THR A 120 1.56 -17.56 6.52
C THR A 120 2.29 -16.49 7.33
N VAL A 121 2.86 -16.86 8.49
CA VAL A 121 3.66 -15.94 9.33
C VAL A 121 4.86 -15.36 8.55
N LEU A 122 5.38 -16.12 7.57
CA LEU A 122 6.52 -15.73 6.75
C LEU A 122 6.17 -14.80 5.58
N PHE A 123 4.89 -14.42 5.43
CA PHE A 123 4.38 -13.60 4.32
C PHE A 123 5.20 -12.33 4.04
N TYR A 124 5.68 -11.67 5.08
CA TYR A 124 6.41 -10.41 4.91
C TYR A 124 7.89 -10.56 4.55
N ILE A 125 8.50 -11.74 4.69
CA ILE A 125 9.90 -11.96 4.32
C ILE A 125 10.15 -11.67 2.83
N PRO A 126 9.43 -12.31 1.88
CA PRO A 126 9.62 -12.01 0.47
C PRO A 126 9.28 -10.56 0.13
N ILE A 127 8.32 -9.94 0.82
CA ILE A 127 7.95 -8.54 0.59
C ILE A 127 9.06 -7.58 1.00
N VAL A 128 9.72 -7.82 2.15
CA VAL A 128 10.90 -7.04 2.56
C VAL A 128 12.03 -7.22 1.56
N LEU A 129 12.30 -8.45 1.12
CA LEU A 129 13.36 -8.72 0.14
C LEU A 129 13.09 -8.05 -1.21
N LEU A 130 11.85 -8.10 -1.71
CA LEU A 130 11.45 -7.43 -2.94
C LEU A 130 11.44 -5.90 -2.79
N GLY A 131 10.94 -5.39 -1.67
CA GLY A 131 10.86 -3.96 -1.40
C GLY A 131 12.21 -3.30 -1.12
N THR A 132 13.25 -4.09 -0.80
CA THR A 132 14.62 -3.62 -0.64
C THR A 132 15.49 -3.82 -1.88
N LEU A 133 14.92 -4.31 -2.99
CA LEU A 133 15.64 -4.35 -4.26
C LEU A 133 16.10 -2.95 -4.67
N PRO A 134 17.28 -2.83 -5.29
CA PRO A 134 18.23 -3.88 -5.66
C PRO A 134 19.21 -4.31 -4.53
N TRP A 135 19.00 -3.83 -3.31
CA TRP A 135 19.95 -3.96 -2.18
C TRP A 135 19.71 -5.18 -1.29
N SER A 136 18.71 -6.01 -1.60
CA SER A 136 18.30 -7.16 -0.76
C SER A 136 19.44 -8.11 -0.46
N ALA A 137 20.26 -8.44 -1.45
CA ALA A 137 21.38 -9.35 -1.27
C ALA A 137 22.50 -8.73 -0.41
N PHE A 138 22.66 -7.40 -0.49
CA PHE A 138 23.57 -6.67 0.40
C PHE A 138 23.05 -6.68 1.84
N LEU A 139 21.76 -6.49 2.05
CA LEU A 139 21.11 -6.60 3.35
C LEU A 139 21.31 -7.99 3.95
N LEU A 140 21.10 -9.06 3.20
CA LEU A 140 21.30 -10.43 3.64
C LEU A 140 22.76 -10.71 4.01
N LYS A 141 23.71 -10.23 3.20
CA LYS A 141 25.15 -10.36 3.49
C LYS A 141 25.53 -9.58 4.74
N ALA A 142 25.04 -8.36 4.90
CA ALA A 142 25.26 -7.53 6.07
C ALA A 142 24.71 -8.16 7.35
N LEU A 143 23.53 -8.75 7.29
CA LEU A 143 22.96 -9.51 8.41
C LEU A 143 23.81 -10.73 8.76
N LYS A 144 24.26 -11.50 7.76
CA LYS A 144 25.11 -12.68 7.96
C LYS A 144 26.46 -12.31 8.60
N GLU A 145 27.09 -11.25 8.13
CA GLU A 145 28.39 -10.80 8.67
C GLU A 145 28.25 -10.08 10.02
N GLY A 146 27.14 -9.37 10.23
CA GLY A 146 26.82 -8.70 11.50
C GLY A 146 26.54 -9.67 12.64
N VAL A 147 25.94 -10.83 12.35
CA VAL A 147 25.75 -11.92 13.31
C VAL A 147 27.08 -12.60 13.66
N GLY A 148 28.11 -12.55 12.77
CA GLY A 148 29.37 -13.23 12.89
C GLY A 148 30.47 -12.50 13.68
N LYS A 149 30.19 -11.66 14.68
CA LYS A 149 31.16 -10.96 15.58
C LYS A 149 32.20 -10.03 14.90
N ARG A 150 32.24 -9.94 13.58
CA ARG A 150 33.25 -9.16 12.82
C ARG A 150 32.90 -7.72 12.53
N MET A 151 31.63 -7.34 12.74
CA MET A 151 31.21 -5.97 12.53
C MET A 151 30.86 -5.30 13.87
N PRO A 152 31.39 -4.10 14.16
CA PRO A 152 30.93 -3.29 15.30
C PRO A 152 29.49 -2.81 15.17
N PHE A 153 28.74 -3.44 14.32
CA PHE A 153 27.46 -3.04 13.76
C PHE A 153 26.30 -3.08 14.75
N PHE A 154 26.35 -3.99 15.75
CA PHE A 154 25.32 -4.13 16.77
C PHE A 154 25.65 -3.46 18.12
N LYS A 155 26.73 -2.67 18.18
CA LYS A 155 27.20 -2.07 19.43
C LYS A 155 26.74 -0.63 19.69
N GLY A 156 25.90 -0.02 18.85
CA GLY A 156 25.43 1.34 19.05
C GLY A 156 23.94 1.38 19.44
N ALA A 157 23.55 2.39 20.22
CA ALA A 157 22.17 2.62 20.63
C ALA A 157 21.23 2.84 19.44
N GLU A 158 21.71 3.55 18.41
CA GLU A 158 20.95 3.83 17.18
C GLU A 158 20.61 2.54 16.42
N ARG A 159 21.57 1.62 16.33
CA ARG A 159 21.37 0.36 15.60
C ARG A 159 20.37 -0.54 16.30
N LYS A 160 20.48 -0.61 17.63
CA LYS A 160 19.51 -1.33 18.46
C LYS A 160 18.11 -0.76 18.28
N PHE A 161 17.99 0.57 18.22
CA PHE A 161 16.74 1.25 17.97
C PHE A 161 16.15 0.91 16.59
N LEU A 162 16.93 1.02 15.51
CA LEU A 162 16.49 0.70 14.15
C LEU A 162 16.08 -0.77 14.00
N LEU A 163 16.80 -1.68 14.66
CA LEU A 163 16.46 -3.10 14.67
C LEU A 163 15.14 -3.37 15.40
N ILE A 164 14.95 -2.76 16.57
CA ILE A 164 13.72 -2.88 17.34
C ILE A 164 12.54 -2.31 16.55
N TRP A 165 12.71 -1.15 15.94
CA TRP A 165 11.68 -0.55 15.09
C TRP A 165 11.26 -1.50 13.95
N THR A 166 12.23 -2.03 13.22
CA THR A 166 11.99 -2.98 12.12
C THR A 166 11.28 -4.25 12.62
N LEU A 167 11.81 -4.89 13.65
CA LEU A 167 11.29 -6.16 14.16
C LEU A 167 9.93 -6.00 14.84
N PHE A 168 9.70 -4.93 15.57
CA PHE A 168 8.42 -4.69 16.24
C PHE A 168 7.26 -4.69 15.23
N ILE A 169 7.37 -3.92 14.15
CA ILE A 169 6.34 -3.84 13.13
C ILE A 169 6.19 -5.16 12.35
N LEU A 170 7.31 -5.80 11.99
CA LEU A 170 7.29 -7.07 11.27
C LEU A 170 6.62 -8.18 12.10
N ILE A 171 7.00 -8.32 13.37
CA ILE A 171 6.45 -9.33 14.26
C ILE A 171 4.96 -9.04 14.48
N PHE A 172 4.59 -7.78 14.77
CA PHE A 172 3.21 -7.39 14.99
C PHE A 172 2.30 -7.82 13.85
N PHE A 173 2.65 -7.52 12.60
CA PHE A 173 1.82 -7.90 11.45
C PHE A 173 1.99 -9.37 11.05
N SER A 174 3.12 -10.00 11.32
CA SER A 174 3.31 -11.43 11.04
C SER A 174 2.41 -12.32 11.91
N VAL A 175 2.14 -11.90 13.14
CA VAL A 175 1.23 -12.59 14.07
C VAL A 175 -0.25 -12.30 13.74
N SER A 176 -0.56 -11.14 13.13
CA SER A 176 -1.93 -10.79 12.75
C SER A 176 -2.54 -11.78 11.76
N SER A 177 -3.81 -12.11 11.92
CA SER A 177 -4.57 -12.94 10.98
C SER A 177 -4.85 -12.23 9.65
N SER A 178 -4.93 -10.90 9.62
CA SER A 178 -5.17 -10.11 8.40
C SER A 178 -3.90 -9.42 7.93
N LYS A 179 -3.35 -9.85 6.78
CA LYS A 179 -2.09 -9.35 6.22
C LYS A 179 -2.29 -8.61 4.90
N LEU A 180 -1.62 -7.45 4.75
CA LEU A 180 -1.55 -6.70 3.49
C LEU A 180 -0.14 -6.15 3.28
N ILE A 181 0.32 -6.12 2.04
CA ILE A 181 1.64 -5.60 1.66
C ILE A 181 1.91 -4.19 2.22
N PRO A 182 1.00 -3.20 2.14
CA PRO A 182 1.27 -1.84 2.61
C PRO A 182 1.41 -1.70 4.14
N TYR A 183 1.07 -2.71 4.92
CA TYR A 183 1.11 -2.61 6.39
C TYR A 183 2.53 -2.43 6.92
N ILE A 184 3.50 -3.05 6.27
CA ILE A 184 4.92 -2.95 6.67
C ILE A 184 5.66 -1.75 6.04
N ALA A 185 4.96 -0.83 5.38
CA ALA A 185 5.61 0.34 4.76
C ALA A 185 6.52 1.13 5.73
N PRO A 186 6.16 1.34 7.03
CA PRO A 186 7.04 2.04 7.96
C PRO A 186 8.35 1.30 8.31
N VAL A 187 8.50 0.03 7.94
CA VAL A 187 9.73 -0.78 8.13
C VAL A 187 10.84 -0.35 7.17
N PHE A 188 10.49 0.14 5.99
CA PHE A 188 11.49 0.48 4.98
C PHE A 188 12.35 1.69 5.35
N LEU A 189 11.86 2.61 6.19
CA LEU A 189 12.67 3.75 6.64
C LEU A 189 13.85 3.31 7.53
N PRO A 190 13.66 2.56 8.63
CA PRO A 190 14.79 2.08 9.43
C PRO A 190 15.73 1.17 8.64
N ILE A 191 15.24 0.35 7.71
CA ILE A 191 16.08 -0.45 6.81
C ILE A 191 16.93 0.46 5.91
N ALA A 192 16.35 1.50 5.32
CA ALA A 192 17.06 2.43 4.45
C ALA A 192 18.15 3.20 5.20
N ILE A 193 17.87 3.67 6.43
CA ILE A 193 18.87 4.32 7.30
C ILE A 193 20.02 3.35 7.63
N PHE A 194 19.69 2.11 7.97
CA PHE A 194 20.63 1.05 8.24
C PHE A 194 21.53 0.76 7.03
N MET A 195 20.94 0.65 5.85
CA MET A 195 21.66 0.45 4.60
C MET A 195 22.58 1.62 4.26
N GLY A 196 22.10 2.86 4.40
CA GLY A 196 22.91 4.06 4.18
C GLY A 196 24.14 4.12 5.10
N HIS A 197 23.98 3.75 6.38
CA HIS A 197 25.10 3.65 7.31
C HIS A 197 26.13 2.58 6.89
N LEU A 198 25.66 1.42 6.43
CA LEU A 198 26.54 0.37 5.89
C LEU A 198 27.36 0.84 4.70
N PHE A 199 26.72 1.55 3.76
CA PHE A 199 27.41 2.08 2.60
C PHE A 199 28.46 3.12 2.97
N ARG A 200 28.18 3.97 3.95
CA ARG A 200 29.15 4.91 4.49
C ARG A 200 30.39 4.20 5.06
N LEU A 201 30.17 3.18 5.89
CA LEU A 201 31.26 2.38 6.44
C LEU A 201 32.11 1.68 5.35
N TYR A 202 31.45 1.30 4.25
CA TYR A 202 32.14 0.75 3.08
C TYR A 202 32.95 1.80 2.33
N GLU A 203 32.40 3.00 2.10
CA GLU A 203 33.12 4.11 1.45
C GLU A 203 34.30 4.59 2.28
N ASP A 204 34.17 4.63 3.59
CA ASP A 204 35.22 5.00 4.54
C ASP A 204 36.26 3.88 4.74
N ARG A 205 36.19 2.78 3.97
CA ARG A 205 37.05 1.59 4.04
C ARG A 205 37.13 0.94 5.41
N THR A 206 36.24 1.28 6.33
CA THR A 206 36.12 0.69 7.67
C THR A 206 35.68 -0.79 7.57
N ILE A 207 34.95 -1.13 6.53
CA ILE A 207 34.51 -2.47 6.21
C ILE A 207 35.04 -2.82 4.82
N ASN A 208 35.83 -3.86 4.72
CA ASN A 208 36.42 -4.28 3.45
C ASN A 208 35.68 -5.51 2.90
N PHE A 209 34.72 -5.29 1.99
CA PHE A 209 34.06 -6.35 1.24
C PHE A 209 34.87 -6.84 0.03
N GLU A 210 36.07 -6.27 -0.20
CA GLU A 210 36.84 -6.51 -1.42
C GLU A 210 37.63 -7.80 -1.45
N LYS A 211 37.81 -8.47 -0.29
CA LYS A 211 38.46 -9.81 -0.24
C LYS A 211 37.44 -10.86 -0.77
N GLY A 212 37.54 -11.17 -2.05
CA GLY A 212 36.77 -12.22 -2.71
C GLY A 212 35.58 -11.72 -3.54
N LYS A 213 34.54 -12.55 -3.70
CA LYS A 213 33.33 -12.32 -4.53
C LYS A 213 32.48 -11.07 -4.15
N GLY A 214 32.87 -10.32 -3.12
CA GLY A 214 32.09 -9.20 -2.55
C GLY A 214 31.97 -7.97 -3.45
N ARG A 215 33.00 -7.65 -4.26
CA ARG A 215 32.99 -6.51 -5.18
C ARG A 215 31.91 -6.66 -6.26
N ARG A 216 31.77 -7.86 -6.83
CA ARG A 216 30.74 -8.17 -7.83
C ARG A 216 29.35 -8.00 -7.24
N PHE A 217 29.16 -8.38 -5.99
CA PHE A 217 27.86 -8.35 -5.32
C PHE A 217 27.30 -6.94 -5.09
N LEU A 218 28.16 -5.97 -4.78
CA LEU A 218 27.73 -4.60 -4.45
C LEU A 218 27.43 -3.76 -5.69
N TYR A 219 28.14 -4.02 -6.78
CA TYR A 219 28.02 -3.25 -8.01
C TYR A 219 27.17 -3.98 -9.05
N ASP A 220 27.51 -5.24 -9.34
CA ASP A 220 26.89 -5.97 -10.44
C ASP A 220 25.45 -6.36 -10.12
N LEU A 221 25.14 -6.69 -8.86
CA LEU A 221 23.81 -7.14 -8.49
C LEU A 221 22.72 -6.05 -8.61
N PRO A 222 22.93 -4.79 -8.17
CA PRO A 222 21.98 -3.70 -8.44
C PRO A 222 21.73 -3.49 -9.93
N VAL A 223 22.78 -3.51 -10.75
CA VAL A 223 22.65 -3.34 -12.21
C VAL A 223 21.90 -4.54 -12.83
N ILE A 224 22.23 -5.77 -12.44
CA ILE A 224 21.57 -6.99 -12.94
C ILE A 224 20.10 -7.00 -12.53
N SER A 225 19.78 -6.71 -11.27
CA SER A 225 18.39 -6.72 -10.79
C SER A 225 17.54 -5.65 -11.46
N GLN A 226 18.09 -4.46 -11.67
CA GLN A 226 17.40 -3.40 -12.41
C GLN A 226 17.23 -3.76 -13.88
N SER A 227 18.22 -4.37 -14.51
CA SER A 227 18.13 -4.83 -15.91
C SER A 227 17.05 -5.89 -16.03
N PHE A 228 16.96 -6.83 -15.08
CA PHE A 228 15.88 -7.82 -15.06
C PHE A 228 14.50 -7.18 -14.89
N MET A 229 14.36 -6.21 -13.97
CA MET A 229 13.12 -5.45 -13.81
C MET A 229 12.76 -4.68 -15.08
N PHE A 230 13.75 -4.09 -15.76
CA PHE A 230 13.54 -3.39 -17.02
C PHE A 230 13.06 -4.33 -18.13
N ILE A 231 13.68 -5.50 -18.29
CA ILE A 231 13.25 -6.53 -19.27
C ILE A 231 11.82 -6.99 -18.96
N ALA A 232 11.51 -7.29 -17.69
CA ALA A 232 10.17 -7.68 -17.28
C ALA A 232 9.14 -6.58 -17.59
N PHE A 233 9.49 -5.33 -17.38
CA PHE A 233 8.65 -4.19 -17.69
C PHE A 233 8.46 -3.98 -19.21
N MET A 234 9.52 -4.15 -19.99
CA MET A 234 9.47 -4.11 -21.46
C MET A 234 8.57 -5.20 -22.04
N SER A 235 8.61 -6.40 -21.46
CA SER A 235 7.80 -7.54 -21.92
C SER A 235 6.34 -7.52 -21.46
N LEU A 236 5.96 -6.62 -20.55
CA LEU A 236 4.62 -6.56 -19.95
C LEU A 236 3.48 -6.49 -20.99
N PRO A 237 3.53 -5.66 -22.08
CA PRO A 237 2.49 -5.64 -23.08
C PRO A 237 2.32 -6.97 -23.81
N LEU A 238 3.41 -7.70 -24.03
CA LEU A 238 3.38 -9.04 -24.67
C LEU A 238 2.66 -10.05 -23.77
N PHE A 239 2.94 -10.04 -22.46
CA PHE A 239 2.25 -10.88 -21.48
C PHE A 239 0.76 -10.53 -21.36
N ILE A 240 0.42 -9.24 -21.38
CA ILE A 240 -0.97 -8.81 -21.38
C ILE A 240 -1.68 -9.28 -22.64
N LYS A 241 -1.06 -9.14 -23.82
CA LYS A 241 -1.61 -9.56 -25.11
C LYS A 241 -1.79 -11.07 -25.21
N ALA A 242 -0.83 -11.86 -24.69
CA ALA A 242 -0.90 -13.31 -24.64
C ALA A 242 -1.90 -13.86 -23.60
N GLY A 243 -2.22 -13.06 -22.58
CA GLY A 243 -3.15 -13.42 -21.50
C GLY A 243 -4.62 -13.17 -21.85
N LYS A 244 -5.51 -13.48 -20.88
CA LYS A 244 -6.98 -13.27 -21.01
C LYS A 244 -7.36 -11.82 -21.33
N LEU A 245 -6.54 -10.85 -20.92
CA LEU A 245 -6.74 -9.40 -21.18
C LEU A 245 -6.39 -9.00 -22.62
N GLY A 246 -5.66 -9.82 -23.37
CA GLY A 246 -5.18 -9.48 -24.71
C GLY A 246 -6.28 -9.25 -25.75
N LYS A 247 -7.47 -9.81 -25.53
CA LYS A 247 -8.64 -9.60 -26.41
C LYS A 247 -9.20 -8.16 -26.31
N TYR A 248 -8.87 -7.46 -25.22
CA TYR A 248 -9.47 -6.17 -24.88
C TYR A 248 -8.47 -5.00 -24.93
N VAL A 249 -7.15 -5.32 -25.04
CA VAL A 249 -6.12 -4.27 -25.17
C VAL A 249 -6.03 -3.85 -26.62
N GLU A 250 -6.46 -2.63 -26.93
CA GLU A 250 -6.32 -2.05 -28.25
C GLU A 250 -4.83 -1.92 -28.66
N ASN A 251 -4.54 -2.18 -29.93
CA ASN A 251 -3.18 -2.03 -30.49
C ASN A 251 -2.65 -0.61 -30.29
N SER A 252 -3.50 0.41 -30.34
CA SER A 252 -3.17 1.80 -30.07
C SER A 252 -2.53 2.03 -28.69
N HIS A 253 -2.95 1.28 -27.66
CA HIS A 253 -2.35 1.35 -26.32
C HIS A 253 -0.95 0.72 -26.29
N ILE A 254 -0.72 -0.33 -27.07
CA ILE A 254 0.58 -0.99 -27.18
C ILE A 254 1.58 -0.12 -27.93
N GLU A 255 1.15 0.55 -29.01
CA GLU A 255 2.00 1.49 -29.76
C GLU A 255 2.45 2.67 -28.87
N LYS A 256 1.53 3.28 -28.15
CA LYS A 256 1.85 4.36 -27.20
C LYS A 256 2.76 3.89 -26.07
N TRP A 257 2.66 2.63 -25.64
CA TRP A 257 3.55 2.04 -24.65
C TRP A 257 5.01 2.14 -25.05
N TRP A 258 5.35 1.79 -26.31
CA TRP A 258 6.73 1.84 -26.79
C TRP A 258 7.31 3.25 -26.75
N GLY A 259 6.51 4.24 -27.09
CA GLY A 259 6.92 5.67 -26.97
C GLY A 259 7.21 6.09 -25.52
N LEU A 260 6.44 5.58 -24.56
CA LEU A 260 6.61 5.88 -23.13
C LEU A 260 7.84 5.19 -22.51
N LEU A 261 8.45 4.21 -23.19
CA LEU A 261 9.64 3.50 -22.71
C LEU A 261 10.96 4.23 -23.00
N ILE A 262 10.97 5.28 -23.77
CA ILE A 262 12.20 6.02 -24.13
C ILE A 262 12.93 6.48 -22.86
N LEU A 263 12.24 7.16 -21.96
CA LEU A 263 12.85 7.67 -20.73
C LEU A 263 13.38 6.56 -19.80
N PRO A 264 12.64 5.50 -19.47
CA PRO A 264 13.17 4.36 -18.71
C PRO A 264 14.39 3.72 -19.39
N THR A 265 14.41 3.62 -20.73
CA THR A 265 15.52 3.05 -21.48
C THR A 265 16.79 3.91 -21.34
N VAL A 266 16.68 5.22 -21.48
CA VAL A 266 17.81 6.14 -21.29
C VAL A 266 18.38 6.01 -19.87
N ILE A 267 17.51 5.99 -18.85
CA ILE A 267 17.94 5.83 -17.45
C ILE A 267 18.62 4.47 -17.25
N GLN A 268 18.12 3.41 -17.88
CA GLN A 268 18.73 2.07 -17.82
C GLN A 268 20.15 2.08 -18.44
N ILE A 269 20.34 2.73 -19.56
CA ILE A 269 21.66 2.88 -20.18
C ILE A 269 22.61 3.66 -19.25
N MET A 270 22.14 4.78 -18.69
CA MET A 270 22.90 5.57 -17.72
C MET A 270 23.28 4.72 -16.48
N MET A 271 22.39 3.85 -16.01
CA MET A 271 22.65 2.97 -14.85
C MET A 271 23.79 2.00 -15.08
N VAL A 272 23.98 1.54 -16.31
CA VAL A 272 25.09 0.61 -16.64
C VAL A 272 26.43 1.34 -16.69
N PHE A 273 26.49 2.53 -17.29
CA PHE A 273 27.76 3.20 -17.60
C PHE A 273 28.17 4.26 -16.58
N LEU A 274 27.24 5.10 -16.09
CA LEU A 274 27.58 6.28 -15.30
C LEU A 274 28.18 5.95 -13.92
N PRO A 275 27.68 4.99 -13.14
CA PRO A 275 28.31 4.62 -11.86
C PRO A 275 29.73 4.09 -12.03
N ALA A 276 30.00 3.34 -13.13
CA ALA A 276 31.36 2.84 -13.44
C ALA A 276 32.32 3.97 -13.74
N LEU A 277 31.89 4.94 -14.54
CA LEU A 277 32.68 6.13 -14.86
C LEU A 277 32.98 6.97 -13.62
N ILE A 278 31.99 7.21 -12.77
CA ILE A 278 32.13 7.97 -11.53
C ILE A 278 33.09 7.25 -10.58
N LYS A 279 32.95 5.94 -10.43
CA LYS A 279 33.85 5.13 -9.60
C LYS A 279 35.30 5.23 -10.08
N LYS A 280 35.51 5.16 -11.41
CA LYS A 280 36.84 5.25 -12.02
C LYS A 280 37.47 6.64 -11.83
N ARG A 281 36.67 7.73 -11.98
CA ARG A 281 37.18 9.11 -11.97
C ARG A 281 37.34 9.69 -10.57
N TRP A 282 36.39 9.44 -9.66
CA TRP A 282 36.31 10.10 -8.35
C TRP A 282 36.41 9.12 -7.15
N GLY A 283 36.30 7.82 -7.38
CA GLY A 283 36.39 6.79 -6.34
C GLY A 283 35.22 6.76 -5.34
N ARG A 284 34.47 7.86 -5.26
CA ARG A 284 33.32 8.04 -4.34
C ARG A 284 32.08 8.48 -5.11
N GLY A 285 30.91 8.41 -4.46
CA GLY A 285 29.64 8.89 -5.02
C GLY A 285 28.96 7.96 -6.04
N TRP A 286 29.62 6.89 -6.49
CA TRP A 286 29.07 5.93 -7.45
C TRP A 286 27.80 5.24 -6.89
N PHE A 287 27.76 4.99 -5.60
CA PHE A 287 26.60 4.39 -4.94
C PHE A 287 25.40 5.35 -4.96
N LEU A 288 25.60 6.61 -4.60
CA LEU A 288 24.55 7.63 -4.65
C LEU A 288 24.00 7.77 -6.08
N THR A 289 24.86 7.67 -7.08
CA THR A 289 24.45 7.67 -8.49
C THR A 289 23.53 6.48 -8.81
N ILE A 290 23.84 5.28 -8.31
CA ILE A 290 22.97 4.12 -8.48
C ILE A 290 21.61 4.37 -7.80
N VAL A 291 21.60 4.87 -6.56
CA VAL A 291 20.35 5.17 -5.84
C VAL A 291 19.50 6.19 -6.60
N ILE A 292 20.10 7.26 -7.07
CA ILE A 292 19.40 8.32 -7.84
C ILE A 292 18.83 7.74 -9.14
N LEU A 293 19.64 7.03 -9.92
CA LEU A 293 19.20 6.45 -11.20
C LEU A 293 18.13 5.38 -11.00
N PHE A 294 18.23 4.55 -9.96
CA PHE A 294 17.18 3.58 -9.64
C PHE A 294 15.87 4.25 -9.24
N THR A 295 15.93 5.32 -8.45
CA THR A 295 14.75 6.10 -8.07
C THR A 295 14.10 6.76 -9.30
N LEU A 296 14.90 7.36 -10.16
CA LEU A 296 14.43 7.96 -11.43
C LEU A 296 13.84 6.91 -12.36
N PHE A 297 14.43 5.70 -12.41
CA PHE A 297 13.87 4.58 -13.15
C PHE A 297 12.49 4.17 -12.63
N LEU A 298 12.32 3.98 -11.31
CA LEU A 298 11.02 3.65 -10.72
C LEU A 298 9.96 4.74 -10.99
N LEU A 299 10.35 6.00 -10.90
CA LEU A 299 9.45 7.12 -11.24
C LEU A 299 9.08 7.12 -12.72
N SER A 300 10.04 6.85 -13.60
CA SER A 300 9.82 6.84 -15.05
C SER A 300 8.93 5.71 -15.54
N ILE A 301 8.95 4.54 -14.87
CA ILE A 301 8.06 3.41 -15.22
C ILE A 301 6.65 3.57 -14.63
N HIS A 302 6.48 4.41 -13.62
CA HIS A 302 5.18 4.59 -12.98
C HIS A 302 4.11 5.11 -13.94
N PHE A 303 4.45 6.12 -14.74
CA PHE A 303 3.51 6.71 -15.69
C PHE A 303 3.05 5.73 -16.79
N PRO A 304 3.94 5.04 -17.53
CA PRO A 304 3.56 4.01 -18.49
C PRO A 304 2.70 2.89 -17.87
N LEU A 305 3.09 2.42 -16.69
CA LEU A 305 2.35 1.35 -15.99
C LEU A 305 0.93 1.80 -15.61
N THR A 306 0.79 3.02 -15.10
CA THR A 306 -0.51 3.61 -14.78
C THR A 306 -1.35 3.78 -16.03
N TYR A 307 -0.77 4.31 -17.11
CA TYR A 307 -1.44 4.48 -18.39
C TYR A 307 -2.00 3.14 -18.93
N LEU A 308 -1.21 2.07 -18.87
CA LEU A 308 -1.63 0.75 -19.34
C LEU A 308 -2.72 0.12 -18.46
N LEU A 309 -2.63 0.27 -17.13
CA LEU A 309 -3.51 -0.43 -16.18
C LEU A 309 -4.80 0.32 -15.85
N THR A 310 -4.79 1.65 -15.95
CA THR A 310 -5.95 2.48 -15.57
C THR A 310 -7.24 2.10 -16.30
N PRO A 311 -7.27 1.82 -17.63
CA PRO A 311 -8.49 1.44 -18.32
C PRO A 311 -9.17 0.20 -17.74
N TYR A 312 -8.38 -0.71 -17.12
CA TYR A 312 -8.88 -1.98 -16.56
C TYR A 312 -9.13 -1.94 -15.06
N ARG A 313 -8.64 -0.91 -14.37
CA ARG A 313 -8.78 -0.79 -12.91
C ARG A 313 -9.67 0.35 -12.45
N SER A 314 -9.82 1.38 -13.26
CA SER A 314 -10.67 2.53 -12.97
C SER A 314 -12.09 2.32 -13.44
N ALA A 315 -13.07 2.82 -12.70
CA ALA A 315 -14.45 2.91 -13.13
C ALA A 315 -14.69 4.02 -14.18
N TYR A 316 -13.67 4.86 -14.47
CA TYR A 316 -13.81 5.98 -15.41
C TYR A 316 -14.24 5.56 -16.83
N PRO A 317 -13.63 4.51 -17.47
CA PRO A 317 -14.06 4.09 -18.80
C PRO A 317 -15.53 3.63 -18.87
N VAL A 318 -15.97 2.81 -17.89
CA VAL A 318 -17.36 2.37 -17.84
C VAL A 318 -18.31 3.53 -17.54
N SER A 319 -17.90 4.49 -16.71
CA SER A 319 -18.70 5.71 -16.46
C SER A 319 -18.86 6.56 -17.71
N LYS A 320 -17.80 6.67 -18.54
CA LYS A 320 -17.88 7.33 -19.85
C LYS A 320 -18.84 6.60 -20.79
N ALA A 321 -18.83 5.27 -20.80
CA ALA A 321 -19.78 4.47 -21.57
C ALA A 321 -21.24 4.64 -21.08
N ILE A 322 -21.45 4.72 -19.76
CA ILE A 322 -22.76 5.01 -19.16
C ILE A 322 -23.31 6.34 -19.70
N HIS A 323 -22.52 7.41 -19.65
CA HIS A 323 -22.95 8.71 -20.17
C HIS A 323 -23.27 8.71 -21.68
N ALA A 324 -22.57 7.88 -22.46
CA ALA A 324 -22.75 7.83 -23.91
C ALA A 324 -23.93 6.95 -24.34
N LEU A 325 -24.21 5.89 -23.57
CA LEU A 325 -25.13 4.81 -24.04
C LEU A 325 -26.41 4.68 -23.21
N LEU A 326 -26.45 5.20 -21.97
CA LEU A 326 -27.67 5.16 -21.18
C LEU A 326 -28.57 6.37 -21.51
N PRO A 327 -29.87 6.13 -21.71
CA PRO A 327 -30.85 7.23 -21.79
C PRO A 327 -30.88 8.03 -20.48
N PRO A 328 -31.21 9.33 -20.55
CA PRO A 328 -31.36 10.16 -19.36
C PRO A 328 -32.38 9.56 -18.36
N ASN A 329 -32.11 9.69 -17.07
CA ASN A 329 -32.98 9.24 -15.97
C ASN A 329 -33.22 7.73 -15.87
N GLN A 330 -32.39 6.90 -16.50
CA GLN A 330 -32.46 5.45 -16.33
C GLN A 330 -31.77 5.01 -15.05
N GLU A 331 -32.39 4.09 -14.33
CA GLU A 331 -31.78 3.47 -13.16
C GLU A 331 -30.66 2.53 -13.58
N LEU A 332 -29.52 2.69 -12.93
CA LEU A 332 -28.35 1.85 -13.10
C LEU A 332 -28.08 1.06 -11.83
N TYR A 333 -27.86 -0.23 -11.94
CA TYR A 333 -27.56 -1.15 -10.84
C TYR A 333 -26.11 -1.64 -10.92
N GLN A 334 -25.53 -2.00 -9.77
CA GLN A 334 -24.24 -2.69 -9.71
C GLN A 334 -24.48 -4.14 -9.29
N PHE A 335 -24.22 -5.11 -10.17
CA PHE A 335 -24.44 -6.53 -9.90
C PHE A 335 -23.13 -7.24 -9.53
N GLY A 336 -23.10 -7.89 -8.37
CA GLY A 336 -21.93 -8.64 -7.89
C GLY A 336 -20.71 -7.79 -7.57
N THR A 337 -20.83 -6.48 -7.55
CA THR A 337 -19.73 -5.53 -7.35
C THR A 337 -20.19 -4.26 -6.66
N SER A 338 -19.26 -3.56 -6.01
CA SER A 338 -19.48 -2.23 -5.42
C SER A 338 -18.36 -1.29 -5.88
N LEU A 339 -18.60 -0.59 -6.99
CA LEU A 339 -17.65 0.31 -7.63
C LEU A 339 -18.00 1.77 -7.30
N TYR A 340 -17.46 2.28 -6.22
CA TYR A 340 -17.69 3.69 -5.78
C TYR A 340 -17.35 4.74 -6.84
N GLY A 341 -16.43 4.40 -7.77
CA GLY A 341 -16.10 5.28 -8.89
C GLY A 341 -17.27 5.52 -9.85
N ILE A 342 -18.21 4.59 -9.97
CA ILE A 342 -19.42 4.80 -10.81
C ILE A 342 -20.26 5.92 -10.20
N ASP A 343 -20.53 5.84 -8.91
CA ASP A 343 -21.32 6.85 -8.21
C ASP A 343 -20.64 8.23 -8.25
N PHE A 344 -19.32 8.24 -8.07
CA PHE A 344 -18.50 9.46 -8.10
C PHE A 344 -18.52 10.16 -9.47
N TYR A 345 -18.23 9.42 -10.54
CA TYR A 345 -18.14 10.02 -11.88
C TYR A 345 -19.49 10.38 -12.47
N ASN A 346 -20.55 9.60 -12.18
CA ASN A 346 -21.88 9.84 -12.70
C ASN A 346 -22.74 10.72 -11.76
N LYS A 347 -22.23 11.07 -10.56
CA LYS A 347 -22.95 11.87 -9.54
C LYS A 347 -24.31 11.28 -9.17
N ILE A 348 -24.41 9.96 -9.14
CA ILE A 348 -25.60 9.19 -8.78
C ILE A 348 -25.26 8.23 -7.65
N ARG A 349 -26.25 7.72 -6.95
CA ARG A 349 -26.10 6.63 -5.99
C ARG A 349 -26.79 5.41 -6.58
N THR A 350 -25.99 4.42 -6.98
CA THR A 350 -26.48 3.21 -7.65
C THR A 350 -26.80 2.10 -6.63
N PRO A 351 -27.96 1.42 -6.77
CA PRO A 351 -28.26 0.23 -5.98
C PRO A 351 -27.27 -0.90 -6.27
N ILE A 352 -26.90 -1.62 -5.20
CA ILE A 352 -25.94 -2.72 -5.23
C ILE A 352 -26.70 -4.03 -5.05
N VAL A 353 -26.40 -5.00 -5.90
CA VAL A 353 -27.01 -6.32 -5.87
C VAL A 353 -25.99 -7.35 -5.39
N ASP A 354 -26.34 -8.10 -4.34
CA ASP A 354 -25.66 -9.27 -3.77
C ASP A 354 -24.39 -8.92 -2.98
N ARG A 355 -23.24 -8.69 -3.60
CA ARG A 355 -21.92 -8.59 -2.91
C ARG A 355 -21.71 -7.21 -2.30
N TYR A 356 -22.21 -7.01 -1.09
CA TYR A 356 -22.11 -5.73 -0.37
C TYR A 356 -20.73 -5.43 0.24
N GLY A 357 -19.88 -6.44 0.38
CA GLY A 357 -18.49 -6.26 0.87
C GLY A 357 -18.40 -5.55 2.22
N GLU A 358 -17.60 -4.50 2.26
CA GLU A 358 -17.38 -3.69 3.47
C GLU A 358 -18.61 -2.83 3.84
N LEU A 359 -19.56 -2.61 2.92
CA LEU A 359 -20.79 -1.85 3.16
C LEU A 359 -21.81 -2.59 4.05
N LYS A 360 -21.69 -3.91 4.21
CA LYS A 360 -22.65 -4.74 4.96
C LYS A 360 -22.97 -4.22 6.37
N PHE A 361 -21.99 -3.66 7.06
CA PHE A 361 -22.20 -3.08 8.38
C PHE A 361 -23.07 -1.82 8.30
N GLY A 362 -22.72 -0.86 7.43
CA GLY A 362 -23.49 0.36 7.24
C GLY A 362 -24.90 0.09 6.70
N MET A 363 -25.05 -0.88 5.79
CA MET A 363 -26.35 -1.34 5.29
C MET A 363 -27.30 -1.73 6.42
N ASN A 364 -26.82 -2.42 7.43
CA ASN A 364 -27.66 -2.87 8.57
C ASN A 364 -28.12 -1.72 9.48
N GLN A 365 -27.49 -0.53 9.35
CA GLN A 365 -27.84 0.67 10.13
C GLN A 365 -28.83 1.58 9.40
N LEU A 366 -29.08 1.32 8.12
CA LEU A 366 -30.01 2.12 7.32
C LEU A 366 -31.48 1.78 7.68
N PRO A 367 -32.39 2.77 7.57
CA PRO A 367 -33.82 2.54 7.57
C PRO A 367 -34.22 1.46 6.56
N ALA A 368 -35.29 0.72 6.87
CA ALA A 368 -35.69 -0.43 6.06
C ALA A 368 -36.01 -0.08 4.60
N ASP A 369 -36.60 1.08 4.37
CA ASP A 369 -36.95 1.61 3.06
C ASP A 369 -35.70 1.96 2.22
N GLU A 370 -34.73 2.69 2.80
CA GLU A 370 -33.47 2.97 2.13
C GLU A 370 -32.65 1.69 1.88
N ARG A 371 -32.62 0.78 2.87
CA ARG A 371 -31.90 -0.49 2.73
C ARG A 371 -32.46 -1.32 1.58
N SER A 372 -33.78 -1.48 1.50
CA SER A 372 -34.44 -2.25 0.44
C SER A 372 -34.31 -1.61 -0.95
N TYR A 373 -34.09 -0.29 -1.01
CA TYR A 373 -33.86 0.40 -2.26
C TYR A 373 -32.43 0.23 -2.79
N TYR A 374 -31.42 0.43 -1.91
CA TYR A 374 -30.01 0.46 -2.32
C TYR A 374 -29.28 -0.88 -2.23
N PHE A 375 -29.80 -1.84 -1.47
CA PHE A 375 -29.16 -3.13 -1.25
C PHE A 375 -30.15 -4.26 -1.53
N LEU A 376 -29.97 -4.89 -2.68
CA LEU A 376 -30.89 -5.88 -3.21
C LEU A 376 -30.28 -7.28 -3.16
N SER A 377 -31.09 -8.28 -2.82
CA SER A 377 -30.77 -9.66 -3.15
C SER A 377 -30.89 -9.91 -4.65
N GLN A 378 -30.31 -10.99 -5.16
CA GLN A 378 -30.46 -11.37 -6.56
C GLN A 378 -31.92 -11.61 -6.94
N GLU A 379 -32.73 -12.20 -6.04
CA GLU A 379 -34.14 -12.47 -6.26
C GLU A 379 -34.96 -11.18 -6.38
N GLU A 380 -34.73 -10.21 -5.48
CA GLU A 380 -35.36 -8.90 -5.54
C GLU A 380 -34.99 -8.13 -6.80
N PHE A 381 -33.73 -8.23 -7.23
CA PHE A 381 -33.26 -7.60 -8.47
C PHE A 381 -33.96 -8.18 -9.69
N ILE A 382 -34.08 -9.50 -9.80
CA ILE A 382 -34.79 -10.17 -10.91
C ILE A 382 -36.28 -9.83 -10.87
N LYS A 383 -36.94 -9.80 -9.72
CA LYS A 383 -38.31 -9.39 -9.54
C LYS A 383 -38.52 -7.96 -10.07
N ARG A 384 -37.64 -7.02 -9.64
CA ARG A 384 -37.71 -5.62 -10.11
C ARG A 384 -37.46 -5.49 -11.61
N CYS A 385 -36.59 -6.34 -12.19
CA CYS A 385 -36.38 -6.38 -13.63
C CYS A 385 -37.68 -6.77 -14.38
N LYS A 386 -38.37 -7.81 -13.89
CA LYS A 386 -39.67 -8.23 -14.49
C LYS A 386 -40.76 -7.18 -14.37
N GLU A 387 -40.84 -6.52 -13.22
CA GLU A 387 -41.83 -5.45 -12.99
C GLU A 387 -41.59 -4.24 -13.90
N LYS A 388 -40.36 -3.89 -14.24
CA LYS A 388 -40.00 -2.74 -15.09
C LYS A 388 -39.80 -3.11 -16.57
N GLY A 389 -39.88 -4.39 -16.94
CA GLY A 389 -39.66 -4.87 -18.30
C GLY A 389 -38.20 -4.80 -18.79
N GLY A 390 -37.28 -4.37 -17.94
CA GLY A 390 -35.85 -4.31 -18.21
C GLY A 390 -35.11 -3.34 -17.33
N LEU A 391 -33.80 -3.55 -17.16
CA LEU A 391 -32.92 -2.74 -16.33
C LEU A 391 -31.54 -2.61 -16.96
N TYR A 392 -30.77 -1.61 -16.50
CA TYR A 392 -29.36 -1.47 -16.83
C TYR A 392 -28.50 -1.84 -15.61
N CYS A 393 -27.43 -2.60 -15.83
CA CYS A 393 -26.50 -2.90 -14.76
C CYS A 393 -25.04 -2.89 -15.22
N VAL A 394 -24.16 -2.59 -14.26
CA VAL A 394 -22.71 -2.77 -14.39
C VAL A 394 -22.28 -3.96 -13.55
N THR A 395 -21.42 -4.79 -14.12
CA THR A 395 -20.79 -5.90 -13.40
C THR A 395 -19.30 -5.95 -13.65
N ARG A 396 -18.57 -6.67 -12.80
CA ARG A 396 -17.13 -6.85 -12.90
C ARG A 396 -16.80 -8.32 -13.11
N GLY A 397 -16.22 -8.61 -14.27
CA GLY A 397 -15.82 -9.98 -14.62
C GLY A 397 -16.90 -10.73 -15.41
N LYS A 398 -16.42 -11.68 -16.20
CA LYS A 398 -17.26 -12.48 -17.09
C LYS A 398 -18.16 -13.46 -16.33
N GLU A 399 -17.72 -13.88 -15.13
CA GLU A 399 -18.46 -14.81 -14.27
C GLU A 399 -19.84 -14.26 -13.88
N ASP A 400 -19.89 -13.00 -13.49
CA ASP A 400 -21.15 -12.33 -13.12
C ASP A 400 -22.09 -12.18 -14.35
N VAL A 401 -21.52 -11.94 -15.54
CA VAL A 401 -22.30 -11.91 -16.79
C VAL A 401 -22.91 -13.28 -17.09
N GLU A 402 -22.14 -14.37 -16.93
CA GLU A 402 -22.62 -15.73 -17.14
C GLU A 402 -23.65 -16.14 -16.10
N GLU A 403 -23.51 -15.67 -14.85
CA GLU A 403 -24.52 -15.89 -13.81
C GLU A 403 -25.85 -15.21 -14.16
N LEU A 404 -25.80 -13.96 -14.63
CA LEU A 404 -27.00 -13.23 -15.08
C LEU A 404 -27.65 -13.90 -16.30
N LYS A 405 -26.90 -14.39 -17.28
CA LYS A 405 -27.40 -15.10 -18.44
C LYS A 405 -28.23 -16.35 -18.12
N LYS A 406 -27.92 -17.02 -17.00
CA LYS A 406 -28.67 -18.19 -16.54
C LYS A 406 -30.04 -17.86 -15.94
N LYS A 407 -30.23 -16.59 -15.51
CA LYS A 407 -31.42 -16.16 -14.76
C LYS A 407 -32.33 -15.21 -15.53
N ILE A 408 -31.84 -14.64 -16.64
CA ILE A 408 -32.51 -13.61 -17.42
C ILE A 408 -32.61 -14.04 -18.88
N SER A 409 -33.79 -13.86 -19.49
CA SER A 409 -34.09 -14.34 -20.82
C SER A 409 -33.31 -13.64 -21.93
N VAL A 410 -33.09 -12.33 -21.83
CA VAL A 410 -32.36 -11.53 -22.82
C VAL A 410 -31.37 -10.62 -22.13
N LEU A 411 -30.08 -10.79 -22.43
CA LEU A 411 -28.99 -9.98 -21.93
C LEU A 411 -28.19 -9.42 -23.11
N GLU A 412 -28.16 -8.10 -23.23
CA GLU A 412 -27.41 -7.36 -24.23
C GLU A 412 -26.19 -6.70 -23.57
N VAL A 413 -24.99 -6.92 -24.12
CA VAL A 413 -23.77 -6.22 -23.68
C VAL A 413 -23.66 -4.94 -24.49
N LEU A 414 -23.90 -3.80 -23.87
CA LEU A 414 -23.80 -2.48 -24.50
C LEU A 414 -22.35 -2.03 -24.65
N TRP A 415 -21.53 -2.34 -23.66
CA TRP A 415 -20.12 -2.00 -23.64
C TRP A 415 -19.35 -2.94 -22.71
N ASP A 416 -18.13 -3.26 -23.08
CA ASP A 416 -17.18 -3.95 -22.19
C ASP A 416 -15.73 -3.60 -22.52
N ASN A 417 -14.84 -3.81 -21.54
CA ASN A 417 -13.39 -3.77 -21.70
C ASN A 417 -12.70 -5.02 -21.14
N GLY A 418 -13.45 -6.12 -21.04
CA GLY A 418 -13.00 -7.38 -20.50
C GLY A 418 -12.92 -7.49 -18.99
N MET A 419 -12.97 -6.36 -18.29
CA MET A 419 -13.02 -6.29 -16.83
C MET A 419 -14.38 -5.78 -16.34
N PHE A 420 -14.92 -4.77 -16.97
CA PHE A 420 -16.23 -4.18 -16.67
C PHE A 420 -17.17 -4.36 -17.84
N TYR A 421 -18.42 -4.63 -17.53
CA TYR A 421 -19.50 -4.85 -18.51
C TYR A 421 -20.67 -3.93 -18.18
N LEU A 422 -21.12 -3.17 -19.16
CA LEU A 422 -22.38 -2.43 -19.11
C LEU A 422 -23.44 -3.23 -19.85
N LEU A 423 -24.48 -3.64 -19.15
CA LEU A 423 -25.48 -4.58 -19.63
C LEU A 423 -26.85 -3.94 -19.65
N ARG A 424 -27.63 -4.31 -20.67
CA ARG A 424 -29.07 -4.11 -20.72
C ARG A 424 -29.76 -5.45 -20.55
N LEU A 425 -30.65 -5.54 -19.60
CA LEU A 425 -31.40 -6.74 -19.26
C LEU A 425 -32.86 -6.55 -19.73
N LYS A 426 -33.44 -7.57 -20.37
CA LYS A 426 -34.85 -7.66 -20.63
C LYS A 426 -35.38 -8.92 -19.96
N CYS A 427 -36.36 -8.74 -19.06
CA CYS A 427 -36.87 -9.83 -18.22
C CYS A 427 -38.27 -10.27 -18.61
#